data_aac243a270b4342d902910d9e057a655
#
_entry.id   aac243a270b4342d902910d9e057a655
#
_cell.length_a   1.000
_cell.length_b   1.000
_cell.length_c   1.000
_cell.angle_alpha   90.00
_cell.angle_beta   90.00
_cell.angle_gamma   90.00
#
_symmetry.space_group_name_H-M   'P 1'
#
loop_
_entity.id
_entity.type
_entity.pdbx_description
1 polymer ?
#
loop_
_entity_poly.entity_id
_entity_poly.type
_entity_poly.pdbx_seq_one_letter_code
_entity_poly.pdbx_strand_id
1 'polypeptide(L)'
;MDNNNVLNQIGNTPLIKLKQASELTGCNIFGKAEYFNPGESVKDRAALFIIEDAIKNKIIQKGGVIVEGTAGNTGIGLAIVAKAYGLSLKIVIPRTQSIEKKKYLKI
;
A
#
# COMPACT_ATOMS: atom_id res chain seq x y z
N MET A 1 -22.41 0.23 -0.29
CA MET A 1 -20.96 0.13 -0.56
C MET A 1 -20.75 -1.13 -1.36
N ASP A 2 -20.12 -1.00 -2.50
CA ASP A 2 -19.85 -2.15 -3.38
C ASP A 2 -18.82 -3.04 -2.69
N ASN A 3 -19.23 -4.23 -2.21
CA ASN A 3 -18.38 -5.14 -1.45
C ASN A 3 -17.21 -5.73 -2.26
N ASN A 4 -17.10 -5.39 -3.53
CA ASN A 4 -16.10 -5.89 -4.47
C ASN A 4 -14.96 -4.88 -4.75
N ASN A 5 -14.84 -3.82 -3.95
CA ASN A 5 -13.77 -2.85 -4.15
C ASN A 5 -12.46 -3.35 -3.51
N VAL A 6 -11.37 -3.32 -4.28
CA VAL A 6 -10.02 -3.68 -3.81
C VAL A 6 -9.60 -2.92 -2.55
N LEU A 7 -10.09 -1.71 -2.36
CA LEU A 7 -9.82 -0.89 -1.17
C LEU A 7 -10.30 -1.56 0.13
N ASN A 8 -11.38 -2.33 0.07
CA ASN A 8 -11.92 -3.05 1.23
C ASN A 8 -11.03 -4.22 1.70
N GLN A 9 -10.08 -4.64 0.87
CA GLN A 9 -9.11 -5.68 1.21
C GLN A 9 -7.88 -5.12 1.94
N ILE A 10 -7.66 -3.80 1.84
CA ILE A 10 -6.51 -3.16 2.49
C ILE A 10 -6.72 -3.17 4.01
N GLY A 11 -5.72 -3.69 4.73
CA GLY A 11 -5.73 -3.69 6.19
C GLY A 11 -6.47 -4.84 6.86
N ASN A 12 -7.23 -5.63 6.13
CA ASN A 12 -7.91 -6.83 6.64
C ASN A 12 -6.98 -8.05 6.68
N THR A 13 -5.75 -7.84 7.11
CA THR A 13 -4.71 -8.87 7.12
C THR A 13 -4.79 -9.76 8.36
N PRO A 14 -4.45 -11.06 8.26
CA PRO A 14 -4.48 -11.99 9.38
C PRO A 14 -3.48 -11.62 10.48
N LEU A 15 -3.83 -11.94 11.72
CA LEU A 15 -2.91 -11.92 12.85
C LEU A 15 -2.48 -13.36 13.14
N ILE A 16 -1.21 -13.69 12.96
CA ILE A 16 -0.69 -15.06 13.01
C ILE A 16 0.24 -15.21 14.21
N LYS A 17 0.00 -16.24 15.05
CA LYS A 17 0.93 -16.56 16.15
C LYS A 17 2.23 -17.13 15.58
N LEU A 18 3.34 -16.53 15.92
CA LEU A 18 4.68 -16.97 15.55
C LEU A 18 5.15 -18.02 16.57
N LYS A 19 4.85 -19.29 16.30
CA LYS A 19 5.07 -20.40 17.23
C LYS A 19 6.52 -20.46 17.72
N GLN A 20 7.47 -20.52 16.80
CA GLN A 20 8.89 -20.67 17.12
C GLN A 20 9.44 -19.52 17.98
N ALA A 21 9.10 -18.26 17.61
CA ALA A 21 9.50 -17.08 18.40
C ALA A 21 8.84 -17.07 19.78
N SER A 22 7.58 -17.50 19.87
CA SER A 22 6.86 -17.58 21.14
C SER A 22 7.47 -18.65 22.08
N GLU A 23 7.83 -19.80 21.56
CA GLU A 23 8.48 -20.88 22.34
C GLU A 23 9.87 -20.48 22.83
N LEU A 24 10.67 -19.85 21.97
CA LEU A 24 12.03 -19.41 22.33
C LEU A 24 12.05 -18.32 23.42
N THR A 25 11.05 -17.46 23.43
CA THR A 25 11.02 -16.30 24.33
C THR A 25 10.14 -16.49 25.56
N GLY A 26 9.30 -17.54 25.59
CA GLY A 26 8.28 -17.73 26.61
C GLY A 26 7.13 -16.69 26.54
N CYS A 27 7.05 -15.90 25.46
CA CYS A 27 6.05 -14.87 25.23
C CYS A 27 5.07 -15.26 24.12
N ASN A 28 3.88 -14.65 24.11
CA ASN A 28 2.98 -14.77 22.97
C ASN A 28 3.33 -13.72 21.92
N ILE A 29 3.98 -14.13 20.83
CA ILE A 29 4.40 -13.26 19.75
C ILE A 29 3.51 -13.49 18.54
N PHE A 30 2.94 -12.42 17.99
CA PHE A 30 2.08 -12.43 16.82
C PHE A 30 2.66 -11.55 15.72
N GLY A 31 2.50 -12.00 14.47
CA GLY A 31 2.82 -11.24 13.26
C GLY A 31 1.56 -10.84 12.52
N LYS A 32 1.46 -9.57 12.16
CA LYS A 32 0.43 -9.08 11.25
C LYS A 32 0.87 -9.38 9.81
N ALA A 33 0.15 -10.24 9.11
CA ALA A 33 0.54 -10.74 7.79
C ALA A 33 0.25 -9.70 6.68
N GLU A 34 0.99 -8.60 6.67
CA GLU A 34 0.77 -7.45 5.79
C GLU A 34 0.99 -7.74 4.29
N TYR A 35 1.63 -8.85 3.96
CA TYR A 35 1.77 -9.33 2.58
C TYR A 35 0.44 -9.82 1.95
N PHE A 36 -0.63 -9.93 2.73
CA PHE A 36 -1.98 -10.17 2.21
C PHE A 36 -2.69 -8.91 1.72
N ASN A 37 -2.13 -7.72 1.93
CA ASN A 37 -2.66 -6.51 1.28
C ASN A 37 -2.55 -6.64 -0.26
N PRO A 38 -3.41 -5.98 -1.04
CA PRO A 38 -3.37 -6.01 -2.51
C PRO A 38 -2.02 -5.64 -3.13
N GLY A 39 -1.25 -4.73 -2.52
CA GLY A 39 0.11 -4.36 -2.90
C GLY A 39 1.19 -5.12 -2.14
N GLU A 40 0.83 -6.20 -1.46
CA GLU A 40 1.72 -7.13 -0.75
C GLU A 40 2.57 -6.48 0.35
N SER A 41 2.14 -5.34 0.90
CA SER A 41 2.87 -4.68 1.99
C SER A 41 1.98 -3.83 2.89
N VAL A 42 2.52 -3.43 4.05
CA VAL A 42 1.89 -2.48 4.97
C VAL A 42 1.66 -1.09 4.35
N LYS A 43 2.33 -0.76 3.25
CA LYS A 43 2.26 0.56 2.61
C LYS A 43 0.91 0.85 1.97
N ASP A 44 0.14 -0.17 1.65
CA ASP A 44 -1.23 -0.01 1.17
C ASP A 44 -2.10 0.73 2.18
N ARG A 45 -1.91 0.46 3.47
CA ARG A 45 -2.60 1.18 4.55
C ARG A 45 -2.29 2.68 4.52
N ALA A 46 -1.01 3.03 4.45
CA ALA A 46 -0.60 4.43 4.41
C ALA A 46 -1.15 5.12 3.15
N ALA A 47 -1.06 4.47 1.99
CA ALA A 47 -1.57 4.99 0.74
C ALA A 47 -3.09 5.25 0.79
N LEU A 48 -3.85 4.31 1.34
CA LEU A 48 -5.30 4.44 1.49
C LEU A 48 -5.65 5.68 2.32
N PHE A 49 -5.11 5.78 3.54
CA PHE A 49 -5.44 6.87 4.45
C PHE A 49 -4.97 8.24 3.95
N ILE A 50 -3.79 8.32 3.32
CA ILE A 50 -3.27 9.57 2.74
C ILE A 50 -4.21 10.08 1.64
N ILE A 51 -4.63 9.20 0.73
CA ILE A 51 -5.48 9.57 -0.40
C ILE A 51 -6.89 9.92 0.08
N GLU A 52 -7.48 9.11 0.98
CA GLU A 52 -8.80 9.38 1.55
C GLU A 52 -8.83 10.69 2.33
N ASP A 53 -7.80 10.98 3.12
CA ASP A 53 -7.69 12.25 3.84
C ASP A 53 -7.59 13.45 2.87
N ALA A 54 -6.78 13.31 1.83
CA ALA A 54 -6.64 14.35 0.80
C ALA A 54 -7.96 14.61 0.05
N ILE A 55 -8.73 13.56 -0.25
CA ILE A 55 -10.06 13.68 -0.88
C ILE A 55 -11.06 14.33 0.08
N LYS A 56 -11.10 13.87 1.34
CA LYS A 56 -11.99 14.40 2.39
C LYS A 56 -11.76 15.88 2.63
N ASN A 57 -10.51 16.31 2.65
CA ASN A 57 -10.11 17.70 2.84
C ASN A 57 -10.11 18.53 1.54
N LYS A 58 -10.60 17.95 0.42
CA LYS A 58 -10.70 18.62 -0.89
C LYS A 58 -9.35 19.10 -1.46
N ILE A 59 -8.25 18.48 -1.01
CA ILE A 59 -6.89 18.76 -1.51
C ILE A 59 -6.73 18.19 -2.92
N ILE A 60 -7.36 17.04 -3.19
CA ILE A 60 -7.37 16.39 -4.51
C ILE A 60 -8.79 16.00 -4.88
N GLN A 61 -9.09 16.04 -6.18
CA GLN A 61 -10.38 15.64 -6.75
C GLN A 61 -10.16 14.59 -7.83
N LYS A 62 -11.24 13.93 -8.27
CA LYS A 62 -11.23 12.96 -9.37
C LYS A 62 -10.49 13.52 -10.60
N GLY A 63 -9.58 12.73 -11.16
CA GLY A 63 -8.70 13.16 -12.25
C GLY A 63 -7.45 13.92 -11.81
N GLY A 64 -7.31 14.19 -10.51
CA GLY A 64 -6.11 14.82 -9.96
C GLY A 64 -4.86 13.94 -10.10
N VAL A 65 -3.70 14.56 -9.90
CA VAL A 65 -2.40 13.91 -10.05
C VAL A 65 -1.68 13.87 -8.71
N ILE A 66 -1.28 12.66 -8.30
CA ILE A 66 -0.40 12.44 -7.15
C ILE A 66 1.04 12.36 -7.67
N VAL A 67 1.97 13.01 -6.99
CA VAL A 67 3.40 12.93 -7.29
C VAL A 67 4.12 12.45 -6.03
N GLU A 68 4.91 11.39 -6.16
CA GLU A 68 5.64 10.80 -5.03
C GLU A 68 7.05 10.38 -5.41
N GLY A 69 8.00 10.67 -4.53
CA GLY A 69 9.41 10.28 -4.67
C GLY A 69 9.68 8.96 -3.93
N THR A 70 9.43 7.83 -4.58
CA THR A 70 9.62 6.51 -3.97
C THR A 70 10.03 5.47 -4.98
N ALA A 71 10.86 4.53 -4.56
CA ALA A 71 11.29 3.39 -5.39
C ALA A 71 10.79 2.05 -4.83
N GLY A 72 9.84 2.06 -3.92
CA GLY A 72 9.42 0.87 -3.18
C GLY A 72 7.91 0.71 -3.03
N ASN A 73 7.54 -0.02 -2.00
CA ASN A 73 6.16 -0.43 -1.71
C ASN A 73 5.17 0.74 -1.55
N THR A 74 5.64 1.92 -1.15
CA THR A 74 4.79 3.12 -1.09
C THR A 74 4.23 3.48 -2.46
N GLY A 75 5.05 3.43 -3.51
CA GLY A 75 4.61 3.65 -4.88
C GLY A 75 3.59 2.63 -5.35
N ILE A 76 3.77 1.36 -4.97
CA ILE A 76 2.83 0.28 -5.31
C ILE A 76 1.48 0.53 -4.63
N GLY A 77 1.48 0.78 -3.32
CA GLY A 77 0.26 1.09 -2.59
C GLY A 77 -0.48 2.31 -3.14
N LEU A 78 0.25 3.39 -3.43
CA LEU A 78 -0.33 4.59 -4.04
C LEU A 78 -0.92 4.31 -5.42
N ALA A 79 -0.28 3.44 -6.24
CA ALA A 79 -0.80 3.09 -7.57
C ALA A 79 -2.15 2.38 -7.48
N ILE A 80 -2.29 1.42 -6.57
CA ILE A 80 -3.54 0.67 -6.35
C ILE A 80 -4.65 1.61 -5.92
N VAL A 81 -4.39 2.43 -4.90
CA VAL A 81 -5.41 3.31 -4.32
C VAL A 81 -5.75 4.46 -5.28
N ALA A 82 -4.77 5.09 -5.92
CA ALA A 82 -4.99 6.15 -6.90
C ALA A 82 -5.87 5.66 -8.05
N LYS A 83 -5.58 4.47 -8.59
CA LYS A 83 -6.37 3.85 -9.67
C LYS A 83 -7.82 3.62 -9.24
N ALA A 84 -8.05 3.13 -8.03
CA ALA A 84 -9.40 2.89 -7.50
C ALA A 84 -10.21 4.18 -7.35
N TYR A 85 -9.57 5.31 -7.04
CA TYR A 85 -10.21 6.63 -6.96
C TYR A 85 -10.22 7.43 -8.27
N GLY A 86 -9.72 6.85 -9.37
CA GLY A 86 -9.65 7.56 -10.66
C GLY A 86 -8.67 8.73 -10.66
N LEU A 87 -7.59 8.61 -9.90
CA LEU A 87 -6.49 9.56 -9.82
C LEU A 87 -5.32 9.10 -10.69
N SER A 88 -4.52 10.06 -11.16
CA SER A 88 -3.26 9.79 -11.84
C SER A 88 -2.11 9.76 -10.84
N LEU A 89 -1.11 8.92 -11.07
CA LEU A 89 0.08 8.82 -10.22
C LEU A 89 1.34 9.02 -11.06
N LYS A 90 2.26 9.84 -10.56
CA LYS A 90 3.62 10.02 -11.09
C LYS A 90 4.62 9.65 -10.01
N ILE A 91 5.39 8.59 -10.25
CA ILE A 91 6.47 8.17 -9.36
C ILE A 91 7.79 8.71 -9.85
N VAL A 92 8.50 9.41 -8.99
CA VAL A 92 9.87 9.89 -9.23
C VAL A 92 10.84 8.92 -8.55
N ILE A 93 11.72 8.32 -9.34
CA ILE A 93 12.72 7.36 -8.84
C ILE A 93 14.11 7.76 -9.29
N PRO A 94 15.18 7.45 -8.52
CA PRO A 94 16.55 7.65 -8.97
C PRO A 94 16.84 6.84 -10.23
N ARG A 95 17.61 7.42 -11.15
CA ARG A 95 18.03 6.74 -12.40
C ARG A 95 18.80 5.44 -12.14
N THR A 96 19.49 5.37 -11.01
CA THR A 96 20.30 4.23 -10.55
C THR A 96 19.50 3.04 -10.00
N GLN A 97 18.16 3.16 -9.88
CA GLN A 97 17.33 2.06 -9.40
C GLN A 97 17.35 0.85 -10.35
N SER A 98 17.26 -0.34 -9.76
CA SER A 98 17.25 -1.60 -10.51
C SER A 98 16.10 -1.68 -11.53
N ILE A 99 16.34 -2.40 -12.62
CA ILE A 99 15.35 -2.62 -13.69
C ILE A 99 14.10 -3.31 -13.13
N GLU A 100 14.26 -4.22 -12.18
CA GLU A 100 13.16 -4.94 -11.53
C GLU A 100 12.21 -3.98 -10.82
N LYS A 101 12.72 -3.04 -10.00
CA LYS A 101 11.91 -2.03 -9.32
C LYS A 101 11.21 -1.09 -10.30
N LYS A 102 11.87 -0.75 -11.42
CA LYS A 102 11.25 0.06 -12.48
C LYS A 102 10.10 -0.66 -13.17
N LYS A 103 10.20 -1.99 -13.35
CA LYS A 103 9.12 -2.79 -13.93
C LYS A 103 7.91 -2.89 -13.00
N TYR A 104 8.13 -3.07 -11.69
CA TYR A 104 7.06 -3.13 -10.69
C TYR A 104 6.23 -1.84 -10.61
N LEU A 105 6.80 -0.70 -10.92
CA LEU A 105 6.13 0.61 -10.90
C LEU A 105 5.48 1.01 -12.22
N LYS A 106 5.57 0.17 -13.25
CA LYS A 106 4.89 0.36 -14.56
C LYS A 106 3.55 -0.37 -14.59
N ILE A 107 2.71 -0.11 -13.60
CA ILE A 107 1.35 -0.66 -13.54
C ILE A 107 0.38 0.24 -14.28
#